data_8c969e1b9a3f84c687ba5de3a550ef11
#
_entry.id   8c969e1b9a3f84c687ba5de3a550ef11
#
_cell.length_a   1.000
_cell.length_b   1.000
_cell.length_c   1.000
_cell.angle_alpha   90.00
_cell.angle_beta   90.00
_cell.angle_gamma   90.00
#
_symmetry.space_group_name_H-M   'P 1'
#
loop_
_entity.id
_entity.type
_entity.pdbx_description
1 polymer ?
#
loop_
_entity_poly.entity_id
_entity_poly.type
_entity_poly.pdbx_seq_one_letter_code
_entity_poly.pdbx_strand_id
1 'polypeptide(L)'
;MKTTFTWYGHATLGLTVGEHKLLVDPFFTGNPVAPITADEALADFILITHGHGDHVGDAQAIAKRNNALIISNFEIAGWFAEQGLESHAQHLGGGFHHPFGYLKLTLALHGSALPDGGYGGNPAGLLLTTPDGKKIYMAGDTGLFGDMQLIGDEGIDLAVIPIG
;
A
#
# COMPACT_ATOMS: atom_id res chain seq x y z
N MET A 1 -12.98 10.17 -14.55
CA MET A 1 -13.27 9.07 -13.60
C MET A 1 -13.23 9.66 -12.19
N LYS A 2 -14.06 9.22 -11.25
CA LYS A 2 -14.02 9.75 -9.87
C LYS A 2 -13.08 8.90 -9.05
N THR A 3 -12.07 9.53 -8.42
CA THR A 3 -11.23 8.90 -7.41
C THR A 3 -11.64 9.44 -6.04
N THR A 4 -11.85 8.57 -5.07
CA THR A 4 -12.11 8.95 -3.68
C THR A 4 -11.00 8.43 -2.79
N PHE A 5 -10.70 9.18 -1.76
CA PHE A 5 -9.69 8.87 -0.76
C PHE A 5 -10.34 8.84 0.62
N THR A 6 -10.01 7.84 1.43
CA THR A 6 -10.48 7.70 2.81
C THR A 6 -9.30 7.37 3.70
N TRP A 7 -9.15 8.07 4.80
CA TRP A 7 -8.20 7.73 5.85
C TRP A 7 -8.89 6.92 6.95
N TYR A 8 -8.33 5.76 7.25
CA TYR A 8 -8.87 4.85 8.26
C TYR A 8 -8.07 4.84 9.58
N GLY A 9 -7.20 5.81 9.76
CA GLY A 9 -6.32 5.88 10.92
C GLY A 9 -4.95 5.25 10.64
N HIS A 10 -3.92 5.69 11.39
CA HIS A 10 -2.53 5.29 11.17
C HIS A 10 -2.13 5.51 9.69
N ALA A 11 -1.46 4.55 9.06
CA ALA A 11 -1.12 4.55 7.64
C ALA A 11 -2.18 3.87 6.75
N THR A 12 -3.31 3.44 7.33
CA THR A 12 -4.36 2.72 6.59
C THR A 12 -5.19 3.66 5.73
N LEU A 13 -5.14 3.45 4.42
CA LEU A 13 -5.82 4.29 3.44
C LEU A 13 -6.72 3.45 2.54
N GLY A 14 -7.91 3.98 2.23
CA GLY A 14 -8.79 3.45 1.20
C GLY A 14 -8.82 4.37 -0.01
N LEU A 15 -8.73 3.81 -1.20
CA LEU A 15 -8.96 4.52 -2.45
C LEU A 15 -10.03 3.78 -3.26
N THR A 16 -10.94 4.54 -3.86
CA THR A 16 -11.79 3.99 -4.93
C THR A 16 -11.40 4.68 -6.21
N VAL A 17 -10.94 3.91 -7.20
CA VAL A 17 -10.54 4.40 -8.52
C VAL A 17 -11.46 3.76 -9.56
N GLY A 18 -12.43 4.52 -10.04
CA GLY A 18 -13.51 3.96 -10.85
C GLY A 18 -14.36 2.97 -10.05
N GLU A 19 -14.35 1.70 -10.45
CA GLU A 19 -15.05 0.61 -9.75
C GLU A 19 -14.14 -0.17 -8.77
N HIS A 20 -12.83 0.07 -8.82
CA HIS A 20 -11.84 -0.68 -8.03
C HIS A 20 -11.63 -0.08 -6.64
N LYS A 21 -11.68 -0.93 -5.63
CA LYS A 21 -11.42 -0.60 -4.22
C LYS A 21 -10.01 -1.05 -3.87
N LEU A 22 -9.16 -0.09 -3.51
CA LEU A 22 -7.80 -0.31 -3.06
C LEU A 22 -7.71 -0.04 -1.56
N LEU A 23 -6.99 -0.88 -0.85
CA LEU A 23 -6.70 -0.70 0.56
C LEU A 23 -5.18 -0.72 0.75
N VAL A 24 -4.64 0.30 1.40
CA VAL A 24 -3.20 0.45 1.65
C VAL A 24 -2.94 0.20 3.12
N ASP A 25 -1.95 -0.64 3.42
CA ASP A 25 -1.46 -0.94 4.76
C ASP A 25 -2.60 -1.17 5.77
N PRO A 26 -3.42 -2.23 5.60
CA PRO A 26 -4.62 -2.44 6.40
C PRO A 26 -4.29 -2.85 7.84
N PHE A 27 -4.37 -1.88 8.74
CA PHE A 27 -4.23 -2.05 10.17
C PHE A 27 -5.47 -1.50 10.87
N PHE A 28 -6.45 -2.38 11.15
CA PHE A 28 -7.68 -2.07 11.87
C PHE A 28 -7.67 -2.67 13.26
N THR A 29 -7.29 -3.96 13.37
CA THR A 29 -7.18 -4.68 14.64
C THR A 29 -6.04 -4.10 15.48
N GLY A 30 -6.39 -3.51 16.61
CA GLY A 30 -5.42 -2.83 17.48
C GLY A 30 -5.16 -1.36 17.15
N ASN A 31 -5.73 -0.83 16.07
CA ASN A 31 -5.67 0.59 15.72
C ASN A 31 -6.74 1.38 16.53
N PRO A 32 -6.32 2.25 17.49
CA PRO A 32 -7.27 2.91 18.39
C PRO A 32 -8.16 3.96 17.71
N VAL A 33 -7.83 4.37 16.50
CA VAL A 33 -8.57 5.40 15.75
C VAL A 33 -9.24 4.85 14.49
N ALA A 34 -9.23 3.54 14.28
CA ALA A 34 -9.90 2.92 13.14
C ALA A 34 -11.43 3.14 13.26
N PRO A 35 -12.08 3.72 12.24
CA PRO A 35 -13.52 4.00 12.28
C PRO A 35 -14.39 2.78 11.93
N ILE A 36 -13.78 1.72 11.40
CA ILE A 36 -14.41 0.45 11.03
C ILE A 36 -13.53 -0.72 11.49
N THR A 37 -14.08 -1.90 11.49
CA THR A 37 -13.35 -3.15 11.76
C THR A 37 -12.74 -3.73 10.50
N ALA A 38 -11.78 -4.65 10.65
CA ALA A 38 -11.22 -5.41 9.52
C ALA A 38 -12.30 -6.18 8.75
N ASP A 39 -13.34 -6.67 9.45
CA ASP A 39 -14.43 -7.45 8.84
C ASP A 39 -15.34 -6.60 7.93
N GLU A 40 -15.42 -5.30 8.17
CA GLU A 40 -16.19 -4.35 7.35
C GLU A 40 -15.38 -3.84 6.14
N ALA A 41 -14.06 -3.99 6.15
CA ALA A 41 -13.20 -3.50 5.10
C ALA A 41 -13.39 -4.28 3.79
N LEU A 42 -13.57 -3.56 2.68
CA LEU A 42 -13.72 -4.12 1.32
C LEU A 42 -12.54 -3.68 0.46
N ALA A 43 -11.95 -4.63 -0.27
CA ALA A 43 -10.86 -4.37 -1.20
C ALA A 43 -10.87 -5.37 -2.37
N ASP A 44 -10.60 -4.87 -3.58
CA ASP A 44 -10.23 -5.68 -4.73
C ASP A 44 -8.70 -5.85 -4.79
N PHE A 45 -7.98 -4.84 -4.28
CA PHE A 45 -6.51 -4.80 -4.24
C PHE A 45 -6.03 -4.31 -2.88
N ILE A 46 -4.99 -4.95 -2.36
CA ILE A 46 -4.31 -4.54 -1.12
C ILE A 46 -2.87 -4.18 -1.46
N LEU A 47 -2.48 -2.94 -1.17
CA LEU A 47 -1.15 -2.43 -1.42
C LEU A 47 -0.39 -2.37 -0.10
N ILE A 48 0.79 -2.98 -0.03
CA ILE A 48 1.60 -3.01 1.19
C ILE A 48 2.91 -2.27 0.94
N THR A 49 3.20 -1.29 1.80
CA THR A 49 4.42 -0.49 1.72
C THR A 49 5.62 -1.22 2.31
N HIS A 50 5.47 -1.87 3.46
CA HIS A 50 6.53 -2.60 4.14
C HIS A 50 5.98 -3.64 5.13
N GLY A 51 6.86 -4.46 5.72
CA GLY A 51 6.49 -5.68 6.44
C GLY A 51 6.06 -5.52 7.89
N HIS A 52 6.10 -4.32 8.50
CA HIS A 52 5.75 -4.17 9.92
C HIS A 52 4.30 -4.53 10.20
N GLY A 53 4.03 -5.04 11.42
CA GLY A 53 2.74 -5.58 11.81
C GLY A 53 1.59 -4.57 11.75
N ASP A 54 1.86 -3.30 11.97
CA ASP A 54 0.91 -2.18 11.87
C ASP A 54 0.69 -1.67 10.41
N HIS A 55 1.23 -2.40 9.41
CA HIS A 55 1.01 -2.20 7.99
C HIS A 55 0.48 -3.46 7.30
N VAL A 56 1.10 -4.63 7.54
CA VAL A 56 0.57 -5.90 6.99
C VAL A 56 -0.65 -6.42 7.76
N GLY A 57 -0.82 -6.02 8.99
CA GLY A 57 -1.87 -6.29 9.97
C GLY A 57 -2.98 -7.24 9.53
N ASP A 58 -4.08 -6.68 9.06
CA ASP A 58 -5.27 -7.43 8.67
C ASP A 58 -5.28 -7.83 7.18
N ALA A 59 -4.18 -7.59 6.44
CA ALA A 59 -4.11 -7.83 4.98
C ALA A 59 -4.49 -9.26 4.59
N GLN A 60 -3.98 -10.26 5.32
CA GLN A 60 -4.27 -11.67 5.05
C GLN A 60 -5.76 -11.99 5.20
N ALA A 61 -6.38 -11.58 6.29
CA ALA A 61 -7.78 -11.85 6.58
C ALA A 61 -8.71 -11.15 5.55
N ILE A 62 -8.40 -9.90 5.24
CA ILE A 62 -9.16 -9.10 4.28
C ILE A 62 -9.00 -9.67 2.85
N ALA A 63 -7.77 -9.98 2.42
CA ALA A 63 -7.51 -10.58 1.11
C ALA A 63 -8.28 -11.89 0.93
N LYS A 64 -8.22 -12.76 1.92
CA LYS A 64 -8.90 -14.06 1.90
C LYS A 64 -10.42 -13.94 1.80
N ARG A 65 -11.02 -12.99 2.54
CA ARG A 65 -12.47 -12.76 2.54
C ARG A 65 -12.96 -12.13 1.24
N ASN A 66 -12.19 -11.18 0.68
CA ASN A 66 -12.59 -10.41 -0.49
C ASN A 66 -12.05 -11.00 -1.81
N ASN A 67 -11.20 -12.01 -1.76
CA ASN A 67 -10.43 -12.51 -2.91
C ASN A 67 -9.60 -11.37 -3.55
N ALA A 68 -8.97 -10.53 -2.71
CA ALA A 68 -8.23 -9.37 -3.14
C ALA A 68 -6.79 -9.74 -3.51
N LEU A 69 -6.27 -9.15 -4.59
CA LEU A 69 -4.87 -9.28 -4.98
C LEU A 69 -3.99 -8.41 -4.08
N ILE A 70 -2.97 -9.01 -3.45
CA ILE A 70 -1.97 -8.28 -2.67
C ILE A 70 -0.83 -7.85 -3.59
N ILE A 71 -0.46 -6.57 -3.53
CA ILE A 71 0.61 -5.98 -4.34
C ILE A 71 1.65 -5.36 -3.39
N SER A 72 2.91 -5.77 -3.53
CA SER A 72 4.01 -5.27 -2.70
C SER A 72 5.37 -5.52 -3.38
N ASN A 73 6.46 -5.30 -2.62
CA ASN A 73 7.78 -5.74 -3.02
C ASN A 73 7.83 -7.28 -3.13
N PHE A 74 8.90 -7.80 -3.72
CA PHE A 74 9.04 -9.24 -4.04
C PHE A 74 8.96 -10.12 -2.78
N GLU A 75 9.61 -9.72 -1.69
CA GLU A 75 9.70 -10.49 -0.45
C GLU A 75 8.35 -10.59 0.26
N ILE A 76 7.64 -9.47 0.39
CA ILE A 76 6.30 -9.43 1.02
C ILE A 76 5.28 -10.18 0.17
N ALA A 77 5.29 -9.97 -1.15
CA ALA A 77 4.40 -10.69 -2.06
C ALA A 77 4.63 -12.21 -1.98
N GLY A 78 5.91 -12.65 -1.94
CA GLY A 78 6.28 -14.04 -1.74
C GLY A 78 5.78 -14.59 -0.41
N TRP A 79 5.96 -13.84 0.67
CA TRP A 79 5.48 -14.24 2.01
C TRP A 79 3.97 -14.46 2.07
N PHE A 80 3.17 -13.62 1.39
CA PHE A 80 1.73 -13.83 1.29
C PHE A 80 1.37 -15.01 0.35
N ALA A 81 2.12 -15.21 -0.73
CA ALA A 81 1.93 -16.34 -1.64
C ALA A 81 2.15 -17.70 -0.92
N GLU A 82 3.15 -17.79 -0.05
CA GLU A 82 3.40 -18.98 0.79
C GLU A 82 2.24 -19.28 1.75
N GLN A 83 1.41 -18.29 2.07
CA GLN A 83 0.19 -18.43 2.87
C GLN A 83 -1.05 -18.73 2.01
N GLY A 84 -0.87 -18.97 0.71
CA GLY A 84 -1.94 -19.34 -0.22
C GLY A 84 -2.79 -18.19 -0.72
N LEU A 85 -2.28 -16.94 -0.67
CA LEU A 85 -2.95 -15.77 -1.18
C LEU A 85 -2.44 -15.36 -2.56
N GLU A 86 -3.33 -14.80 -3.38
CA GLU A 86 -2.89 -14.19 -4.65
C GLU A 86 -2.09 -12.94 -4.38
N SER A 87 -0.91 -12.86 -4.99
CA SER A 87 -0.02 -11.72 -4.83
C SER A 87 0.69 -11.34 -6.14
N HIS A 88 1.02 -10.07 -6.29
CA HIS A 88 1.79 -9.52 -7.40
C HIS A 88 3.03 -8.80 -6.86
N ALA A 89 4.19 -9.31 -7.23
CA ALA A 89 5.47 -8.75 -6.82
C ALA A 89 5.92 -7.63 -7.75
N GLN A 90 6.36 -6.53 -7.17
CA GLN A 90 7.02 -5.43 -7.87
C GLN A 90 8.39 -5.14 -7.23
N HIS A 91 9.21 -4.33 -7.89
CA HIS A 91 10.49 -3.86 -7.34
C HIS A 91 10.52 -2.33 -7.27
N LEU A 92 11.33 -1.81 -6.34
CA LEU A 92 11.56 -0.37 -6.21
C LEU A 92 12.08 0.21 -7.53
N GLY A 93 11.55 1.36 -7.90
CA GLY A 93 11.84 2.03 -9.17
C GLY A 93 11.06 1.48 -10.37
N GLY A 94 10.48 0.28 -10.24
CA GLY A 94 9.62 -0.32 -11.24
C GLY A 94 8.14 0.01 -11.04
N GLY A 95 7.37 -0.07 -12.13
CA GLY A 95 5.93 0.10 -12.08
C GLY A 95 5.21 -0.87 -13.01
N PHE A 96 3.92 -1.06 -12.76
CA PHE A 96 3.07 -1.98 -13.51
C PHE A 96 1.68 -1.37 -13.75
N HIS A 97 1.08 -1.68 -14.89
CA HIS A 97 -0.29 -1.30 -15.21
C HIS A 97 -1.28 -2.30 -14.64
N HIS A 98 -1.99 -1.89 -13.60
CA HIS A 98 -3.10 -2.61 -13.02
C HIS A 98 -4.44 -2.07 -13.57
N PRO A 99 -5.58 -2.77 -13.36
CA PRO A 99 -6.90 -2.28 -13.79
C PRO A 99 -7.26 -0.89 -13.24
N PHE A 100 -6.73 -0.53 -12.07
CA PHE A 100 -6.97 0.75 -11.40
C PHE A 100 -5.98 1.87 -11.81
N GLY A 101 -4.99 1.61 -12.64
CA GLY A 101 -3.98 2.59 -13.05
C GLY A 101 -2.55 2.04 -13.05
N TYR A 102 -1.58 2.94 -13.16
CA TYR A 102 -0.15 2.60 -13.12
C TYR A 102 0.40 2.80 -11.70
N LEU A 103 0.84 1.71 -11.07
CA LEU A 103 1.45 1.73 -9.74
C LEU A 103 2.97 1.55 -9.86
N LYS A 104 3.74 2.50 -9.32
CA LYS A 104 5.20 2.47 -9.22
C LYS A 104 5.60 2.39 -7.75
N LEU A 105 6.54 1.50 -7.41
CA LEU A 105 7.17 1.48 -6.10
C LEU A 105 8.35 2.44 -6.08
N THR A 106 8.41 3.30 -5.06
CA THR A 106 9.50 4.25 -4.85
C THR A 106 10.32 3.84 -3.63
N LEU A 107 11.51 4.41 -3.47
CA LEU A 107 12.30 4.23 -2.26
C LEU A 107 11.55 4.77 -1.04
N ALA A 108 11.76 4.12 0.12
CA ALA A 108 11.46 4.64 1.45
C ALA A 108 12.63 4.29 2.40
N LEU A 109 12.91 5.15 3.37
CA LEU A 109 13.96 4.94 4.37
C LEU A 109 13.36 4.50 5.70
N HIS A 110 13.17 3.21 5.86
CA HIS A 110 12.58 2.58 7.04
C HIS A 110 13.02 1.11 7.16
N GLY A 111 12.56 0.41 8.21
CA GLY A 111 12.68 -1.04 8.33
C GLY A 111 11.56 -1.78 7.60
N SER A 112 11.70 -3.09 7.43
CA SER A 112 10.67 -3.93 6.79
C SER A 112 10.74 -5.38 7.29
N ALA A 113 10.84 -5.59 8.62
CA ALA A 113 10.75 -6.92 9.19
C ALA A 113 9.30 -7.42 9.12
N LEU A 114 9.10 -8.67 8.72
CA LEU A 114 7.79 -9.32 8.75
C LEU A 114 7.40 -9.71 10.18
N PRO A 115 6.11 -9.94 10.49
CA PRO A 115 5.66 -10.28 11.85
C PRO A 115 6.26 -11.57 12.43
N ASP A 116 6.70 -12.48 11.58
CA ASP A 116 7.41 -13.71 11.95
C ASP A 116 8.93 -13.51 12.15
N GLY A 117 9.42 -12.29 11.98
CA GLY A 117 10.83 -11.93 12.03
C GLY A 117 11.57 -12.14 10.71
N GLY A 118 10.89 -12.55 9.65
CA GLY A 118 11.44 -12.69 8.31
C GLY A 118 11.85 -11.35 7.69
N TYR A 119 12.66 -11.42 6.63
CA TYR A 119 13.06 -10.26 5.85
C TYR A 119 11.96 -9.85 4.88
N GLY A 120 11.37 -8.68 5.08
CA GLY A 120 10.29 -8.12 4.24
C GLY A 120 10.77 -7.26 3.07
N GLY A 121 12.03 -7.38 2.66
CA GLY A 121 12.59 -6.58 1.57
C GLY A 121 12.82 -5.12 1.97
N ASN A 122 13.06 -4.27 0.97
CA ASN A 122 13.17 -2.83 1.18
C ASN A 122 11.78 -2.21 1.29
N PRO A 123 11.54 -1.31 2.25
CA PRO A 123 10.30 -0.55 2.33
C PRO A 123 10.08 0.29 1.08
N ALA A 124 8.84 0.51 0.71
CA ALA A 124 8.47 1.23 -0.49
C ALA A 124 7.43 2.31 -0.21
N GLY A 125 7.56 3.45 -0.89
CA GLY A 125 6.45 4.34 -1.15
C GLY A 125 5.68 3.87 -2.39
N LEU A 126 4.44 4.28 -2.51
CA LEU A 126 3.53 3.94 -3.60
C LEU A 126 3.20 5.19 -4.41
N LEU A 127 3.53 5.21 -5.68
CA LEU A 127 3.13 6.27 -6.60
C LEU A 127 2.11 5.71 -7.60
N LEU A 128 0.85 6.09 -7.40
CA LEU A 128 -0.26 5.70 -8.25
C LEU A 128 -0.58 6.80 -9.26
N THR A 129 -0.55 6.46 -10.55
CA THR A 129 -1.14 7.29 -11.61
C THR A 129 -2.47 6.67 -12.01
N THR A 130 -3.56 7.39 -11.75
CA THR A 130 -4.93 6.95 -12.08
C THR A 130 -5.18 7.02 -13.59
N PRO A 131 -6.22 6.34 -14.13
CA PRO A 131 -6.52 6.38 -15.56
C PRO A 131 -6.85 7.77 -16.13
N ASP A 132 -7.30 8.73 -15.28
CA ASP A 132 -7.51 10.12 -15.64
C ASP A 132 -6.27 11.02 -15.39
N GLY A 133 -5.10 10.40 -15.14
CA GLY A 133 -3.80 11.05 -15.05
C GLY A 133 -3.49 11.70 -13.71
N LYS A 134 -4.30 11.51 -12.66
CA LYS A 134 -4.00 12.00 -11.32
C LYS A 134 -2.89 11.17 -10.67
N LYS A 135 -1.94 11.84 -10.02
CA LYS A 135 -0.82 11.19 -9.33
C LYS A 135 -0.96 11.31 -7.81
N ILE A 136 -1.03 10.16 -7.16
CA ILE A 136 -1.17 10.03 -5.71
C ILE A 136 0.08 9.37 -5.17
N TYR A 137 0.83 10.08 -4.34
CA TYR A 137 2.00 9.54 -3.64
C TYR A 137 1.63 9.21 -2.20
N MET A 138 1.80 7.97 -1.81
CA MET A 138 1.64 7.46 -0.45
C MET A 138 3.02 6.98 0.01
N ALA A 139 3.65 7.75 0.88
CA ALA A 139 5.06 7.53 1.25
C ALA A 139 5.29 6.25 2.06
N GLY A 140 4.26 5.73 2.72
CA GLY A 140 4.43 4.73 3.77
C GLY A 140 5.24 5.33 4.93
N ASP A 141 5.89 4.47 5.71
CA ASP A 141 6.81 4.92 6.73
C ASP A 141 8.19 5.19 6.13
N THR A 142 8.66 6.40 6.31
CA THR A 142 9.95 6.83 5.77
C THR A 142 10.49 8.05 6.49
N GLY A 143 11.81 8.10 6.69
CA GLY A 143 12.51 9.35 6.92
C GLY A 143 12.55 10.22 5.68
N LEU A 144 12.92 11.49 5.84
CA LEU A 144 13.17 12.40 4.72
C LEU A 144 14.43 11.97 3.95
N PHE A 145 14.36 11.94 2.61
CA PHE A 145 15.50 11.63 1.74
C PHE A 145 15.49 12.51 0.48
N GLY A 146 16.68 12.70 -0.12
CA GLY A 146 16.86 13.66 -1.21
C GLY A 146 16.06 13.36 -2.47
N ASP A 147 15.89 12.05 -2.79
CA ASP A 147 15.17 11.63 -3.99
C ASP A 147 13.65 11.89 -3.95
N MET A 148 13.10 12.31 -2.78
CA MET A 148 11.72 12.80 -2.70
C MET A 148 11.47 13.98 -3.65
N GLN A 149 12.52 14.77 -3.96
CA GLN A 149 12.41 15.81 -4.98
C GLN A 149 12.09 15.23 -6.35
N LEU A 150 12.76 14.14 -6.75
CA LEU A 150 12.51 13.46 -8.03
C LEU A 150 11.09 12.89 -8.11
N ILE A 151 10.57 12.39 -6.97
CA ILE A 151 9.18 11.93 -6.88
C ILE A 151 8.23 13.13 -7.06
N GLY A 152 8.51 14.25 -6.41
CA GLY A 152 7.73 15.49 -6.55
C GLY A 152 7.73 16.05 -7.97
N ASP A 153 8.88 15.97 -8.69
CA ASP A 153 9.03 16.42 -10.07
C ASP A 153 8.16 15.62 -11.06
N GLU A 154 7.65 14.46 -10.65
CA GLU A 154 6.65 13.72 -11.44
C GLU A 154 5.28 14.45 -11.49
N GLY A 155 5.06 15.47 -10.68
CA GLY A 155 3.84 16.28 -10.67
C GLY A 155 2.72 15.62 -9.85
N ILE A 156 2.93 15.55 -8.53
CA ILE A 156 2.01 14.90 -7.58
C ILE A 156 0.78 15.78 -7.33
N ASP A 157 -0.42 15.22 -7.51
CA ASP A 157 -1.69 15.87 -7.17
C ASP A 157 -2.05 15.75 -5.67
N LEU A 158 -1.72 14.60 -5.07
CA LEU A 158 -1.94 14.32 -3.64
C LEU A 158 -0.75 13.57 -3.06
N ALA A 159 -0.19 14.05 -1.95
CA ALA A 159 0.83 13.34 -1.18
C ALA A 159 0.31 13.00 0.21
N VAL A 160 0.51 11.75 0.63
CA VAL A 160 0.27 11.27 1.99
C VAL A 160 1.61 10.95 2.62
N ILE A 161 1.98 11.72 3.64
CA ILE A 161 3.31 11.73 4.24
C ILE A 161 3.19 11.40 5.73
N PRO A 162 4.05 10.56 6.30
CA PRO A 162 4.09 10.32 7.74
C PRO A 162 4.55 11.60 8.46
N ILE A 163 3.93 11.89 9.61
CA ILE A 163 4.18 13.11 10.40
C ILE A 163 4.47 12.83 11.88
N GLY A 164 4.54 11.55 12.29
CA GLY A 164 4.78 11.15 13.68
C GLY A 164 5.68 9.98 13.81
#